data_75d68a324160cbae8669a53f9bc2c333
#
_entry.id   75d68a324160cbae8669a53f9bc2c333
#
_cell.length_a   1.000
_cell.length_b   1.000
_cell.length_c   1.000
_cell.angle_alpha   90.00
_cell.angle_beta   90.00
_cell.angle_gamma   90.00
#
_symmetry.space_group_name_H-M   'P 1'
#
loop_
_entity.id
_entity.type
_entity.pdbx_description
1 polymer ?
#
loop_
_entity_poly.entity_id
_entity_poly.type
_entity_poly.pdbx_seq_one_letter_code
_entity_poly.pdbx_strand_id
1 'polypeptide(L)'
;YLTYWYPSARRSQVTSLFMTGIPMAGVIGGPLSGWILGSSNGVAGMAGWKWLFIIEALPSVALGFVVMFCLVDRIADARWLNTDQKRLLQRNIDQESAKVGDYSALGVFRNAKVWVLCAAYFGFIMGLYGVGFWLPSLIKASGISSPATIGWLVAIPYSAAVVCMILTS
;
A
#
# COMPACT_ATOMS: atom_id res chain seq x y z
N TYR A 1 1.90 -1.35 -13.33
CA TYR A 1 0.95 -2.40 -13.69
C TYR A 1 -0.45 -1.85 -13.94
N LEU A 2 -1.05 -1.10 -13.00
CA LEU A 2 -2.40 -0.54 -13.14
C LEU A 2 -2.57 0.35 -14.40
N THR A 3 -1.53 1.04 -14.82
CA THR A 3 -1.55 1.87 -16.03
C THR A 3 -1.71 1.08 -17.32
N TYR A 4 -1.32 -0.18 -17.33
CA TYR A 4 -1.49 -1.07 -18.50
C TYR A 4 -2.88 -1.73 -18.57
N TRP A 5 -3.65 -1.68 -17.47
CA TRP A 5 -4.93 -2.38 -17.37
C TRP A 5 -6.13 -1.45 -17.27
N TYR A 6 -5.92 -0.22 -16.79
CA TYR A 6 -7.03 0.71 -16.54
C TYR A 6 -6.85 2.02 -17.29
N PRO A 7 -7.88 2.44 -18.07
CA PRO A 7 -7.91 3.77 -18.68
C PRO A 7 -7.94 4.87 -17.61
N SER A 8 -7.47 6.08 -17.96
CA SER A 8 -7.31 7.22 -17.06
C SER A 8 -8.57 7.55 -16.26
N ALA A 9 -9.74 7.42 -16.88
CA ALA A 9 -11.04 7.70 -16.26
C ALA A 9 -11.34 6.86 -15.02
N ARG A 10 -10.82 5.63 -14.94
CA ARG A 10 -11.01 4.73 -13.79
C ARG A 10 -9.74 4.49 -12.98
N ARG A 11 -8.60 4.94 -13.47
CA ARG A 11 -7.30 4.70 -12.84
C ARG A 11 -7.20 5.32 -11.46
N SER A 12 -7.72 6.53 -11.25
CA SER A 12 -7.71 7.19 -9.93
C SER A 12 -8.46 6.38 -8.89
N GLN A 13 -9.66 5.91 -9.22
CA GLN A 13 -10.50 5.11 -8.33
C GLN A 13 -9.84 3.77 -7.97
N VAL A 14 -9.30 3.06 -8.96
CA VAL A 14 -8.61 1.79 -8.72
C VAL A 14 -7.32 2.00 -7.91
N THR A 15 -6.59 3.08 -8.21
CA THR A 15 -5.37 3.40 -7.46
C THR A 15 -5.68 3.78 -6.02
N SER A 16 -6.72 4.56 -5.75
CA SER A 16 -7.10 4.90 -4.38
C SER A 16 -7.55 3.68 -3.60
N LEU A 17 -8.33 2.79 -4.22
CA LEU A 17 -8.71 1.52 -3.61
C LEU A 17 -7.48 0.63 -3.32
N PHE A 18 -6.53 0.55 -4.25
CA PHE A 18 -5.27 -0.17 -4.03
C PHE A 18 -4.45 0.44 -2.88
N MET A 19 -4.40 1.77 -2.80
CA MET A 19 -3.67 2.49 -1.75
C MET A 19 -4.31 2.32 -0.35
N THR A 20 -5.60 1.94 -0.24
CA THR A 20 -6.20 1.60 1.06
C THR A 20 -5.54 0.39 1.73
N GLY A 21 -4.82 -0.42 0.96
CA GLY A 21 -3.99 -1.51 1.49
C GLY A 21 -2.94 -1.03 2.51
N ILE A 22 -2.42 0.20 2.36
CA ILE A 22 -1.40 0.75 3.27
C ILE A 22 -1.95 0.92 4.70
N PRO A 23 -3.03 1.70 4.94
CA PRO A 23 -3.59 1.80 6.28
C PRO A 23 -4.23 0.48 6.75
N MET A 24 -4.77 -0.35 5.84
CA MET A 24 -5.28 -1.68 6.21
C MET A 24 -4.18 -2.58 6.78
N ALA A 25 -2.97 -2.52 6.24
CA ALA A 25 -1.82 -3.21 6.81
C ALA A 25 -1.51 -2.75 8.24
N GLY A 26 -1.70 -1.45 8.55
CA GLY A 26 -1.57 -0.92 9.91
C GLY A 26 -2.65 -1.41 10.87
N VAL A 27 -3.90 -1.52 10.38
CA VAL A 27 -5.05 -2.03 11.17
C VAL A 27 -4.81 -3.49 11.59
N ILE A 28 -4.31 -4.31 10.68
CA ILE A 28 -4.06 -5.73 10.93
C ILE A 28 -2.70 -5.93 11.62
N GLY A 29 -1.67 -5.26 11.14
CA GLY A 29 -0.29 -5.40 11.58
C GLY A 29 -0.10 -4.99 13.03
N GLY A 30 -0.69 -3.87 13.48
CA GLY A 30 -0.59 -3.40 14.85
C GLY A 30 -0.97 -4.46 15.89
N PRO A 31 -2.21 -4.97 15.89
CA PRO A 31 -2.65 -6.03 16.80
C PRO A 31 -1.87 -7.33 16.62
N LEU A 32 -1.57 -7.74 15.38
CA LEU A 32 -0.81 -8.95 15.08
C LEU A 32 0.60 -8.88 15.64
N SER A 33 1.32 -7.81 15.38
CA SER A 33 2.68 -7.59 15.91
C SER A 33 2.69 -7.52 17.43
N GLY A 34 1.70 -6.82 18.03
CA GLY A 34 1.53 -6.76 19.48
C GLY A 34 1.29 -8.13 20.10
N TRP A 35 0.46 -8.95 19.47
CA TRP A 35 0.20 -10.32 19.90
C TRP A 35 1.44 -11.22 19.79
N ILE A 36 2.15 -11.19 18.67
CA ILE A 36 3.38 -11.97 18.46
C ILE A 36 4.44 -11.60 19.49
N LEU A 37 4.67 -10.30 19.72
CA LEU A 37 5.66 -9.84 20.70
C LEU A 37 5.31 -10.25 22.11
N GLY A 38 4.00 -10.28 22.45
CA GLY A 38 3.55 -10.69 23.78
C GLY A 38 3.60 -12.21 24.01
N SER A 39 3.27 -13.02 23.00
CA SER A 39 3.12 -14.47 23.13
C SER A 39 4.35 -15.29 22.77
N SER A 40 5.21 -14.77 21.86
CA SER A 40 6.29 -15.58 21.29
C SER A 40 7.66 -15.27 21.90
N ASN A 41 7.73 -14.44 22.94
CA ASN A 41 9.00 -14.14 23.59
C ASN A 41 9.52 -15.36 24.38
N GLY A 42 10.73 -15.79 24.06
CA GLY A 42 11.36 -16.98 24.67
C GLY A 42 11.00 -18.32 24.02
N VAL A 43 10.07 -18.36 23.08
CA VAL A 43 9.72 -19.57 22.33
C VAL A 43 10.92 -20.03 21.49
N ALA A 44 11.29 -21.29 21.60
CA ALA A 44 12.49 -21.88 20.98
C ALA A 44 13.80 -21.12 21.28
N GLY A 45 13.90 -20.45 22.43
CA GLY A 45 15.09 -19.68 22.83
C GLY A 45 15.28 -18.37 22.06
N MET A 46 14.29 -17.96 21.26
CA MET A 46 14.37 -16.74 20.43
C MET A 46 13.59 -15.58 21.06
N ALA A 47 14.11 -14.36 20.85
CA ALA A 47 13.40 -13.14 21.24
C ALA A 47 12.16 -12.93 20.35
N GLY A 48 11.07 -12.39 20.92
CA GLY A 48 9.78 -12.22 20.24
C GLY A 48 9.86 -11.44 18.92
N TRP A 49 10.77 -10.45 18.79
CA TRP A 49 10.96 -9.70 17.56
C TRP A 49 11.45 -10.57 16.39
N LYS A 50 12.20 -11.65 16.63
CA LYS A 50 12.63 -12.56 15.57
C LYS A 50 11.43 -13.34 15.00
N TRP A 51 10.53 -13.77 15.86
CA TRP A 51 9.28 -14.40 15.47
C TRP A 51 8.38 -13.47 14.67
N LEU A 52 8.34 -12.19 15.05
CA LEU A 52 7.60 -11.17 14.30
C LEU A 52 8.05 -11.12 12.85
N PHE A 53 9.35 -10.98 12.58
CA PHE A 53 9.87 -10.96 11.21
C PHE A 53 9.60 -12.26 10.45
N ILE A 54 9.72 -13.42 11.10
CA ILE A 54 9.45 -14.70 10.45
C ILE A 54 7.98 -14.81 10.05
N ILE A 55 7.07 -14.53 10.99
CA ILE A 55 5.63 -14.69 10.76
C ILE A 55 5.11 -13.66 9.73
N GLU A 56 5.56 -12.43 9.79
CA GLU A 56 5.15 -11.38 8.85
C GLU A 56 5.79 -11.53 7.46
N ALA A 57 6.96 -12.15 7.36
CA ALA A 57 7.60 -12.42 6.07
C ALA A 57 6.95 -13.58 5.30
N LEU A 58 6.44 -14.61 5.98
CA LEU A 58 5.86 -15.79 5.35
C LEU A 58 4.72 -15.49 4.36
N PRO A 59 3.69 -14.69 4.72
CA PRO A 59 2.65 -14.30 3.79
C PRO A 59 3.18 -13.52 2.58
N SER A 60 4.17 -12.66 2.78
CA SER A 60 4.77 -11.86 1.69
C SER A 60 5.51 -12.75 0.69
N VAL A 61 6.25 -13.74 1.18
CA VAL A 61 6.94 -14.72 0.33
C VAL A 61 5.91 -15.58 -0.42
N ALA A 62 4.88 -16.07 0.26
CA ALA A 62 3.82 -16.86 -0.36
C ALA A 62 3.09 -16.05 -1.45
N LEU A 63 2.73 -14.79 -1.18
CA LEU A 63 2.13 -13.90 -2.16
C LEU A 63 3.07 -13.61 -3.33
N GLY A 64 4.38 -13.51 -3.10
CA GLY A 64 5.37 -13.36 -4.16
C GLY A 64 5.30 -14.51 -5.17
N PHE A 65 5.22 -15.75 -4.69
CA PHE A 65 5.02 -16.92 -5.55
C PHE A 65 3.66 -16.86 -6.27
N VAL A 66 2.57 -16.52 -5.58
CA VAL A 66 1.24 -16.38 -6.21
C VAL A 66 1.28 -15.35 -7.33
N VAL A 67 1.88 -14.19 -7.10
CA VAL A 67 2.02 -13.12 -8.11
C VAL A 67 2.81 -13.63 -9.31
N MET A 68 3.92 -14.33 -9.09
CA MET A 68 4.79 -14.84 -10.15
C MET A 68 4.07 -15.82 -11.09
N PHE A 69 3.12 -16.60 -10.58
CA PHE A 69 2.39 -17.60 -11.38
C PHE A 69 1.01 -17.12 -11.86
N CYS A 70 0.38 -16.17 -11.16
CA CYS A 70 -0.99 -15.76 -11.43
C CYS A 70 -1.09 -14.41 -12.13
N LEU A 71 -0.09 -13.53 -11.98
CA LEU A 71 -0.15 -12.20 -12.56
C LEU A 71 0.28 -12.22 -14.02
N VAL A 72 -0.56 -11.67 -14.89
CA VAL A 72 -0.33 -11.62 -16.34
C VAL A 72 0.05 -10.18 -16.72
N ASP A 73 1.21 -10.01 -17.37
CA ASP A 73 1.76 -8.69 -17.70
C ASP A 73 1.06 -8.00 -18.87
N ARG A 74 0.50 -8.77 -19.81
CA ARG A 74 -0.06 -8.24 -21.06
C ARG A 74 -1.54 -8.59 -21.17
N ILE A 75 -2.33 -7.65 -21.69
CA ILE A 75 -3.75 -7.86 -21.98
C ILE A 75 -3.94 -9.04 -22.96
N ALA A 76 -3.03 -9.21 -23.91
CA ALA A 76 -3.06 -10.30 -24.88
C ALA A 76 -3.08 -11.69 -24.22
N ASP A 77 -2.32 -11.85 -23.13
CA ASP A 77 -2.12 -13.12 -22.44
C ASP A 77 -3.21 -13.41 -21.39
N ALA A 78 -4.11 -12.46 -21.13
CA ALA A 78 -5.19 -12.61 -20.17
C ALA A 78 -6.22 -13.66 -20.62
N ARG A 79 -6.27 -14.79 -19.93
CA ARG A 79 -7.17 -15.91 -20.29
C ARG A 79 -8.62 -15.67 -19.91
N TRP A 80 -8.90 -14.72 -19.00
CA TRP A 80 -10.25 -14.36 -18.53
C TRP A 80 -10.95 -13.31 -19.38
N LEU A 81 -10.26 -12.73 -20.38
CA LEU A 81 -10.83 -11.74 -21.30
C LEU A 81 -11.14 -12.36 -22.66
N ASN A 82 -12.33 -12.06 -23.19
CA ASN A 82 -12.68 -12.40 -24.56
C ASN A 82 -11.90 -11.51 -25.56
N THR A 83 -11.80 -11.97 -26.81
CA THR A 83 -11.06 -11.27 -27.88
C THR A 83 -11.55 -9.84 -28.09
N ASP A 84 -12.86 -9.59 -28.02
CA ASP A 84 -13.43 -8.25 -28.19
C ASP A 84 -13.13 -7.34 -26.99
N GLN A 85 -13.15 -7.89 -25.77
CA GLN A 85 -12.76 -7.17 -24.56
C GLN A 85 -11.28 -6.79 -24.58
N LYS A 86 -10.40 -7.70 -25.02
CA LYS A 86 -8.97 -7.40 -25.20
C LYS A 86 -8.76 -6.26 -26.19
N ARG A 87 -9.43 -6.31 -27.35
CA ARG A 87 -9.33 -5.27 -28.38
C ARG A 87 -9.86 -3.92 -27.88
N LEU A 88 -10.99 -3.90 -27.17
CA LEU A 88 -11.55 -2.69 -26.61
C LEU A 88 -10.62 -2.06 -25.58
N LEU A 89 -10.10 -2.87 -24.68
CA LEU A 89 -9.19 -2.41 -23.62
C LEU A 89 -7.88 -1.86 -24.21
N GLN A 90 -7.27 -2.59 -25.14
CA GLN A 90 -6.06 -2.17 -25.82
C GLN A 90 -6.28 -0.86 -26.57
N ARG A 91 -7.38 -0.74 -27.32
CA ARG A 91 -7.74 0.48 -28.07
C ARG A 91 -7.88 1.69 -27.17
N ASN A 92 -8.50 1.55 -25.99
CA ASN A 92 -8.65 2.63 -25.03
C ASN A 92 -7.30 3.11 -24.49
N ILE A 93 -6.41 2.19 -24.18
CA ILE A 93 -5.06 2.49 -23.68
C ILE A 93 -4.19 3.13 -24.77
N ASP A 94 -4.26 2.62 -26.01
CA ASP A 94 -3.51 3.17 -27.14
C ASP A 94 -3.97 4.60 -27.47
N GLN A 95 -5.27 4.87 -27.43
CA GLN A 95 -5.82 6.22 -27.63
C GLN A 95 -5.37 7.20 -26.55
N GLU A 96 -5.23 6.76 -25.32
CA GLU A 96 -4.70 7.58 -24.23
C GLU A 96 -3.21 7.83 -24.38
N SER A 97 -2.45 6.81 -24.72
CA SER A 97 -1.01 6.90 -24.93
C SER A 97 -0.67 7.87 -26.07
N ALA A 98 -1.49 7.90 -27.11
CA ALA A 98 -1.33 8.84 -28.22
C ALA A 98 -1.61 10.31 -27.86
N LYS A 99 -2.40 10.56 -26.80
CA LYS A 99 -2.68 11.91 -26.28
C LYS A 99 -1.59 12.43 -25.34
N VAL A 100 -0.81 11.54 -24.76
CA VAL A 100 0.32 11.90 -23.92
C VAL A 100 1.49 12.26 -24.81
N GLY A 101 1.70 13.56 -25.04
CA GLY A 101 2.85 14.05 -25.81
C GLY A 101 4.19 13.66 -25.17
N ASP A 102 5.24 13.72 -25.96
CA ASP A 102 6.61 13.40 -25.54
C ASP A 102 7.09 14.47 -24.53
N TYR A 103 6.86 14.21 -23.24
CA TYR A 103 7.32 15.12 -22.19
C TYR A 103 8.80 14.88 -21.92
N SER A 104 9.62 15.86 -22.23
CA SER A 104 11.02 15.86 -21.79
C SER A 104 11.09 15.87 -20.25
N ALA A 105 11.89 14.98 -19.66
CA ALA A 105 12.10 14.93 -18.22
C ALA A 105 12.54 16.30 -17.64
N LEU A 106 13.37 17.06 -18.40
CA LEU A 106 13.76 18.42 -18.01
C LEU A 106 12.56 19.40 -17.97
N GLY A 107 11.58 19.23 -18.85
CA GLY A 107 10.37 20.06 -18.86
C GLY A 107 9.51 19.88 -17.61
N VAL A 108 9.49 18.66 -17.06
CA VAL A 108 8.77 18.34 -15.81
C VAL A 108 9.38 19.11 -14.63
N PHE A 109 10.72 19.17 -14.51
CA PHE A 109 11.39 19.88 -13.43
C PHE A 109 11.21 21.41 -13.49
N ARG A 110 10.90 21.97 -14.64
CA ARG A 110 10.63 23.41 -14.81
C ARG A 110 9.18 23.80 -14.48
N ASN A 111 8.30 22.85 -14.24
CA ASN A 111 6.90 23.10 -13.97
C ASN A 111 6.67 23.30 -12.47
N ALA A 112 6.31 24.54 -12.07
CA ALA A 112 6.04 24.88 -10.66
C ALA A 112 4.93 24.02 -10.03
N LYS A 113 3.92 23.57 -10.81
CA LYS A 113 2.86 22.69 -10.32
C LYS A 113 3.41 21.35 -9.83
N VAL A 114 4.44 20.82 -10.49
CA VAL A 114 5.10 19.58 -10.08
C VAL A 114 5.75 19.75 -8.71
N TRP A 115 6.44 20.85 -8.48
CA TRP A 115 7.07 21.13 -7.19
C TRP A 115 6.08 21.31 -6.05
N VAL A 116 4.95 21.96 -6.31
CA VAL A 116 3.86 22.07 -5.31
C VAL A 116 3.30 20.68 -4.96
N LEU A 117 3.06 19.84 -5.96
CA LEU A 117 2.59 18.48 -5.75
C LEU A 117 3.63 17.63 -4.99
N CYS A 118 4.91 17.77 -5.33
CA CYS A 118 5.99 17.09 -4.61
C CYS A 118 6.07 17.54 -3.15
N ALA A 119 5.95 18.82 -2.88
CA ALA A 119 5.94 19.35 -1.51
C ALA A 119 4.73 18.85 -0.71
N ALA A 120 3.55 18.86 -1.30
CA ALA A 120 2.34 18.33 -0.69
C ALA A 120 2.48 16.82 -0.40
N TYR A 121 2.98 16.05 -1.35
CA TYR A 121 3.24 14.61 -1.17
C TYR A 121 4.31 14.34 -0.10
N PHE A 122 5.38 15.13 -0.09
CA PHE A 122 6.42 15.06 0.95
C PHE A 122 5.83 15.29 2.35
N GLY A 123 5.00 16.33 2.53
CA GLY A 123 4.32 16.61 3.80
C GLY A 123 3.42 15.44 4.24
N PHE A 124 2.67 14.86 3.30
CA PHE A 124 1.83 13.70 3.56
C PHE A 124 2.66 12.48 4.03
N ILE A 125 3.74 12.19 3.31
CA ILE A 125 4.63 11.06 3.64
C ILE A 125 5.33 11.27 4.98
N MET A 126 5.80 12.48 5.26
CA MET A 126 6.38 12.82 6.57
C MET A 126 5.39 12.60 7.72
N GLY A 127 4.13 13.02 7.54
CA GLY A 127 3.07 12.76 8.51
C GLY A 127 2.80 11.26 8.71
N LEU A 128 2.67 10.52 7.63
CA LEU A 128 2.42 9.07 7.65
C LEU A 128 3.52 8.31 8.40
N TYR A 129 4.78 8.55 8.04
CA TYR A 129 5.92 7.89 8.70
C TYR A 129 6.15 8.41 10.12
N GLY A 130 5.93 9.71 10.37
CA GLY A 130 5.99 10.27 11.70
C GLY A 130 5.03 9.56 12.66
N VAL A 131 3.77 9.42 12.28
CA VAL A 131 2.78 8.66 13.07
C VAL A 131 3.20 7.19 13.19
N GLY A 132 3.55 6.54 12.09
CA GLY A 132 3.91 5.12 12.08
C GLY A 132 5.07 4.76 13.02
N PHE A 133 6.13 5.57 13.05
CA PHE A 133 7.31 5.29 13.88
C PHE A 133 7.14 5.74 15.35
N TRP A 134 6.51 6.89 15.58
CA TRP A 134 6.49 7.49 16.91
C TRP A 134 5.27 7.08 17.73
N LEU A 135 4.14 6.75 17.12
CA LEU A 135 2.91 6.44 17.83
C LEU A 135 3.05 5.30 18.85
N PRO A 136 3.66 4.13 18.51
CA PRO A 136 3.85 3.06 19.48
C PRO A 136 4.72 3.50 20.68
N SER A 137 5.76 4.31 20.41
CA SER A 137 6.67 4.82 21.43
C SER A 137 5.99 5.83 22.35
N LEU A 138 5.14 6.70 21.81
CA LEU A 138 4.34 7.66 22.58
C LEU A 138 3.31 6.96 23.48
N ILE A 139 2.62 5.94 22.96
CA ILE A 139 1.69 5.13 23.75
C ILE A 139 2.44 4.43 24.88
N LYS A 140 3.61 3.87 24.61
CA LYS A 140 4.44 3.24 25.63
C LYS A 140 4.91 4.25 26.69
N ALA A 141 5.28 5.46 26.29
CA ALA A 141 5.71 6.55 27.20
C ALA A 141 4.55 7.05 28.10
N SER A 142 3.31 6.89 27.71
CA SER A 142 2.13 7.21 28.54
C SER A 142 1.79 6.16 29.61
N GLY A 143 2.68 5.16 29.82
CA GLY A 143 2.57 4.16 30.89
C GLY A 143 1.95 2.82 30.47
N ILE A 144 1.59 2.65 29.20
CA ILE A 144 1.03 1.39 28.68
C ILE A 144 2.17 0.46 28.28
N SER A 145 2.37 -0.61 29.05
CA SER A 145 3.50 -1.54 28.85
C SER A 145 3.12 -2.78 28.03
N SER A 146 1.83 -3.10 27.90
CA SER A 146 1.37 -4.30 27.19
C SER A 146 1.53 -4.15 25.66
N PRO A 147 2.33 -4.99 25.00
CA PRO A 147 2.50 -4.92 23.53
C PRO A 147 1.18 -5.10 22.77
N ALA A 148 0.31 -5.98 23.25
CA ALA A 148 -1.00 -6.22 22.65
C ALA A 148 -1.90 -4.96 22.71
N THR A 149 -1.93 -4.28 23.85
CA THR A 149 -2.71 -3.04 24.04
C THR A 149 -2.17 -1.92 23.14
N ILE A 150 -0.84 -1.79 23.05
CA ILE A 150 -0.20 -0.81 22.14
C ILE A 150 -0.59 -1.11 20.71
N GLY A 151 -0.56 -2.38 20.27
CA GLY A 151 -0.95 -2.77 18.92
C GLY A 151 -2.41 -2.38 18.58
N TRP A 152 -3.35 -2.60 19.48
CA TRP A 152 -4.75 -2.20 19.30
C TRP A 152 -4.94 -0.67 19.24
N LEU A 153 -4.24 0.07 20.10
CA LEU A 153 -4.31 1.53 20.08
C LEU A 153 -3.72 2.13 18.79
N VAL A 154 -2.66 1.52 18.27
CA VAL A 154 -2.08 1.91 16.98
C VAL A 154 -3.05 1.65 15.82
N ALA A 155 -3.87 0.61 15.89
CA ALA A 155 -4.85 0.30 14.84
C ALA A 155 -5.96 1.35 14.70
N ILE A 156 -6.27 2.13 15.73
CA ILE A 156 -7.36 3.12 15.71
C ILE A 156 -7.18 4.19 14.62
N PRO A 157 -6.07 4.95 14.57
CA PRO A 157 -5.89 5.96 13.52
C PRO A 157 -5.82 5.36 12.12
N TYR A 158 -5.26 4.16 11.96
CA TYR A 158 -5.26 3.48 10.68
C TYR A 158 -6.66 3.05 10.24
N SER A 159 -7.51 2.61 11.18
CA SER A 159 -8.91 2.30 10.88
C SER A 159 -9.68 3.54 10.41
N ALA A 160 -9.47 4.67 11.07
CA ALA A 160 -10.06 5.93 10.62
C ALA A 160 -9.58 6.33 9.21
N ALA A 161 -8.29 6.13 8.92
CA ALA A 161 -7.74 6.40 7.60
C ALA A 161 -8.37 5.50 6.50
N VAL A 162 -8.56 4.20 6.77
CA VAL A 162 -9.26 3.28 5.84
C VAL A 162 -10.67 3.77 5.54
N VAL A 163 -11.44 4.12 6.57
CA VAL A 163 -12.82 4.61 6.40
C VAL A 163 -12.83 5.90 5.57
N CYS A 164 -11.97 6.86 5.89
CA CYS A 164 -11.88 8.11 5.13
C CYS A 164 -11.50 7.87 3.66
N MET A 165 -10.54 6.98 3.40
CA MET A 165 -10.12 6.67 2.02
C MET A 165 -11.24 6.00 1.21
N ILE A 166 -12.01 5.10 1.82
CA ILE A 166 -13.14 4.45 1.14
C ILE A 166 -14.26 5.47 0.85
N LEU A 167 -14.55 6.37 1.79
CA LEU A 167 -15.59 7.37 1.62
C LEU A 167 -15.25 8.45 0.58
N THR A 168 -13.96 8.69 0.33
CA THR A 168 -13.48 9.70 -0.62
C THR A 168 -13.07 9.14 -1.98
N SER A 169 -13.07 7.83 -2.14
CA SER A 169 -12.74 7.11 -3.38
C SER A 169 -13.96 7.02 -4.30
#